data_e32ed281f074dfdf41b19871a4511845
#
_entry.id   e32ed281f074dfdf41b19871a4511845
#
_cell.length_a   1.000
_cell.length_b   1.000
_cell.length_c   1.000
_cell.angle_alpha   90.00
_cell.angle_beta   90.00
_cell.angle_gamma   90.00
#
_symmetry.space_group_name_H-M   'P 1'
#
loop_
_entity.id
_entity.type
_entity.pdbx_description
1 polymer ?
#
loop_
_entity_poly.entity_id
_entity_poly.type
_entity_poly.pdbx_seq_one_letter_code
_entity_poly.pdbx_strand_id
1 'polypeptide(L)'
;SLDIEMGEVVSIIGRSGSGKSTLLRCMNGLEGYQDGSIKLGGMTVTDRESQAREISRSVGMVFQSFNLFPHMTALENVMLAPRRVLKLPADECRKLAIEMLEKVGLGERIDYYPSNLSGGQQQRVAIARALAMKPKVLLCDEITSALDPELVGEVLRVLEQLAAEGMTLILVTHEMSFAREVGDRVVFMHQGKVWEQGESQSFFTQPRTPELQQFIASVRGLN
;
A
#
# COMPACT_ATOMS: atom_id res chain seq x y z
N SER A 1 14.34 3.83 14.63
CA SER A 1 12.90 3.77 14.94
C SER A 1 12.14 4.60 13.92
N LEU A 2 10.91 4.23 13.65
CA LEU A 2 9.98 4.94 12.77
C LEU A 2 8.61 4.95 13.46
N ASP A 3 8.09 6.14 13.75
CA ASP A 3 6.77 6.34 14.30
C ASP A 3 5.88 6.94 13.22
N ILE A 4 4.65 6.48 13.08
CA ILE A 4 3.71 6.92 12.04
C ILE A 4 2.39 7.26 12.72
N GLU A 5 1.90 8.46 12.46
CA GLU A 5 0.65 8.96 13.02
C GLU A 5 -0.57 8.45 12.21
N MET A 6 -1.71 8.38 12.88
CA MET A 6 -2.96 8.03 12.18
C MET A 6 -3.35 9.14 11.20
N GLY A 7 -3.69 8.74 9.97
CA GLY A 7 -3.99 9.66 8.88
C GLY A 7 -2.75 10.16 8.12
N GLU A 8 -1.54 9.79 8.57
CA GLU A 8 -0.31 10.19 7.91
C GLU A 8 -0.05 9.38 6.63
N VAL A 9 0.45 10.03 5.59
CA VAL A 9 0.91 9.43 4.34
C VAL A 9 2.44 9.40 4.32
N VAL A 10 3.02 8.22 4.49
CA VAL A 10 4.47 8.01 4.53
C VAL A 10 4.95 7.29 3.28
N SER A 11 5.85 7.94 2.54
CA SER A 11 6.50 7.34 1.37
C SER A 11 7.87 6.80 1.74
N ILE A 12 8.11 5.51 1.49
CA ILE A 12 9.39 4.84 1.70
C ILE A 12 10.10 4.70 0.36
N ILE A 13 11.25 5.33 0.22
CA ILE A 13 12.06 5.33 -0.99
C ILE A 13 13.44 4.74 -0.73
N GLY A 14 14.14 4.35 -1.79
CA GLY A 14 15.51 3.82 -1.69
C GLY A 14 15.81 2.83 -2.81
N ARG A 15 17.08 2.51 -2.99
CA ARG A 15 17.54 1.58 -4.04
C ARG A 15 16.95 0.19 -3.85
N SER A 16 16.89 -0.60 -4.93
CA SER A 16 16.53 -2.01 -4.85
C SER A 16 17.44 -2.73 -3.84
N GLY A 17 16.89 -3.67 -3.07
CA GLY A 17 17.61 -4.38 -2.03
C GLY A 17 17.86 -3.60 -0.73
N SER A 18 17.35 -2.37 -0.57
CA SER A 18 17.52 -1.61 0.68
C SER A 18 16.61 -2.04 1.83
N GLY A 19 15.75 -3.06 1.64
CA GLY A 19 14.90 -3.63 2.69
C GLY A 19 13.49 -3.05 2.79
N LYS A 20 13.04 -2.22 1.84
CA LYS A 20 11.72 -1.55 1.87
C LYS A 20 10.56 -2.54 1.97
N SER A 21 10.48 -3.50 1.03
CA SER A 21 9.40 -4.51 1.00
C SER A 21 9.46 -5.45 2.21
N THR A 22 10.66 -5.80 2.69
CA THR A 22 10.86 -6.57 3.92
C THR A 22 10.25 -5.82 5.11
N LEU A 23 10.52 -4.52 5.23
CA LEU A 23 9.95 -3.69 6.29
C LEU A 23 8.42 -3.71 6.26
N LEU A 24 7.81 -3.51 5.07
CA LEU A 24 6.35 -3.58 4.93
C LEU A 24 5.79 -4.96 5.31
N ARG A 25 6.47 -6.04 4.91
CA ARG A 25 6.04 -7.41 5.25
C ARG A 25 6.15 -7.70 6.75
N CYS A 26 7.16 -7.15 7.42
CA CYS A 26 7.24 -7.22 8.87
C CYS A 26 6.09 -6.44 9.54
N MET A 27 5.74 -5.25 9.02
CA MET A 27 4.60 -4.45 9.53
C MET A 27 3.25 -5.16 9.39
N ASN A 28 3.11 -6.03 8.39
CA ASN A 28 1.91 -6.83 8.16
C ASN A 28 1.98 -8.23 8.80
N GLY A 29 3.05 -8.55 9.49
CA GLY A 29 3.24 -9.87 10.12
C GLY A 29 3.44 -11.03 9.13
N LEU A 30 3.73 -10.74 7.85
CA LEU A 30 4.03 -11.73 6.82
C LEU A 30 5.48 -12.21 6.88
N GLU A 31 6.34 -11.45 7.54
CA GLU A 31 7.75 -11.78 7.73
C GLU A 31 8.14 -11.51 9.19
N GLY A 32 8.92 -12.41 9.78
CA GLY A 32 9.40 -12.27 11.14
C GLY A 32 10.58 -11.31 11.24
N TYR A 33 10.79 -10.74 12.41
CA TYR A 33 11.96 -9.94 12.72
C TYR A 33 12.65 -10.47 13.99
N GLN A 34 13.97 -10.32 14.09
CA GLN A 34 14.78 -10.90 15.16
C GLN A 34 14.84 -10.00 16.39
N ASP A 35 14.91 -8.69 16.19
CA ASP A 35 15.09 -7.71 17.25
C ASP A 35 14.14 -6.50 17.09
N GLY A 36 13.85 -5.83 18.20
CA GLY A 36 12.99 -4.66 18.22
C GLY A 36 11.52 -4.99 18.43
N SER A 37 10.64 -4.07 18.05
CA SER A 37 9.19 -4.27 18.11
C SER A 37 8.48 -3.43 17.06
N ILE A 38 7.40 -3.97 16.52
CA ILE A 38 6.47 -3.25 15.63
C ILE A 38 5.13 -3.18 16.38
N LYS A 39 4.57 -1.97 16.49
CA LYS A 39 3.31 -1.74 17.20
C LYS A 39 2.31 -1.04 16.28
N LEU A 40 1.07 -1.48 16.32
CA LEU A 40 -0.06 -0.88 15.63
C LEU A 40 -1.18 -0.61 16.63
N GLY A 41 -1.40 0.67 16.98
CA GLY A 41 -2.45 1.06 17.91
C GLY A 41 -2.39 0.32 19.26
N GLY A 42 -1.17 0.05 19.78
CA GLY A 42 -0.93 -0.69 21.02
C GLY A 42 -0.79 -2.22 20.86
N MET A 43 -1.20 -2.79 19.71
CA MET A 43 -0.96 -4.20 19.39
C MET A 43 0.49 -4.40 18.91
N THR A 44 1.20 -5.36 19.49
CA THR A 44 2.51 -5.77 18.97
C THR A 44 2.31 -6.71 17.78
N VAL A 45 2.83 -6.33 16.62
CA VAL A 45 2.77 -7.14 15.40
C VAL A 45 3.85 -8.21 15.46
N THR A 46 3.48 -9.46 15.24
CA THR A 46 4.41 -10.60 15.12
C THR A 46 3.97 -11.49 13.96
N ASP A 47 4.85 -12.37 13.51
CA ASP A 47 4.58 -13.39 12.49
C ASP A 47 3.80 -14.61 13.02
N ARG A 48 3.34 -14.58 14.27
CA ARG A 48 2.61 -15.68 14.89
C ARG A 48 1.24 -15.86 14.24
N GLU A 49 0.92 -17.08 13.83
CA GLU A 49 -0.35 -17.45 13.21
C GLU A 49 -1.56 -17.05 14.07
N SER A 50 -1.43 -17.09 15.40
CA SER A 50 -2.48 -16.68 16.35
C SER A 50 -2.90 -15.21 16.19
N GLN A 51 -1.99 -14.33 15.74
CA GLN A 51 -2.25 -12.90 15.52
C GLN A 51 -2.59 -12.55 14.07
N ALA A 52 -2.36 -13.45 13.12
CA ALA A 52 -2.54 -13.19 11.70
C ALA A 52 -3.94 -12.63 11.36
N ARG A 53 -4.99 -13.11 12.04
CA ARG A 53 -6.37 -12.61 11.85
C ARG A 53 -6.57 -11.19 12.35
N GLU A 54 -5.97 -10.83 13.47
CA GLU A 54 -6.09 -9.50 14.05
C GLU A 54 -5.30 -8.48 13.23
N ILE A 55 -4.09 -8.86 12.82
CA ILE A 55 -3.25 -8.05 11.94
C ILE A 55 -3.96 -7.83 10.59
N SER A 56 -4.48 -8.88 9.95
CA SER A 56 -5.16 -8.80 8.65
C SER A 56 -6.47 -7.98 8.67
N ARG A 57 -7.07 -7.78 9.84
CA ARG A 57 -8.21 -6.86 10.02
C ARG A 57 -7.78 -5.41 10.15
N SER A 58 -6.59 -5.16 10.67
CA SER A 58 -6.10 -3.82 11.00
C SER A 58 -5.17 -3.24 9.94
N VAL A 59 -4.48 -4.11 9.19
CA VAL A 59 -3.48 -3.75 8.18
C VAL A 59 -3.90 -4.32 6.84
N GLY A 60 -4.27 -3.45 5.91
CA GLY A 60 -4.42 -3.81 4.50
C GLY A 60 -3.07 -3.83 3.81
N MET A 61 -2.86 -4.74 2.87
CA MET A 61 -1.66 -4.75 2.04
C MET A 61 -2.01 -4.95 0.58
N VAL A 62 -1.40 -4.10 -0.25
CA VAL A 62 -1.48 -4.18 -1.71
C VAL A 62 -0.06 -4.43 -2.23
N PHE A 63 0.08 -5.43 -3.09
CA PHE A 63 1.36 -5.89 -3.61
C PHE A 63 1.62 -5.35 -5.02
N GLN A 64 2.87 -5.37 -5.44
CA GLN A 64 3.29 -5.07 -6.80
C GLN A 64 2.58 -5.95 -7.83
N SER A 65 2.49 -7.26 -7.57
CA SER A 65 1.63 -8.17 -8.33
C SER A 65 0.23 -8.09 -7.77
N PHE A 66 -0.77 -7.99 -8.62
CA PHE A 66 -2.18 -7.77 -8.23
C PHE A 66 -2.72 -8.89 -7.32
N ASN A 67 -2.20 -10.10 -7.46
CA ASN A 67 -2.56 -11.29 -6.68
C ASN A 67 -4.08 -11.53 -6.63
N LEU A 68 -4.77 -11.25 -7.73
CA LEU A 68 -6.19 -11.55 -7.88
C LEU A 68 -6.39 -13.04 -8.15
N PHE A 69 -7.50 -13.57 -7.66
CA PHE A 69 -7.91 -14.93 -7.99
C PHE A 69 -8.47 -14.94 -9.41
N PRO A 70 -7.80 -15.60 -10.38
CA PRO A 70 -8.13 -15.47 -11.80
C PRO A 70 -9.47 -16.10 -12.18
N HIS A 71 -9.97 -17.03 -11.36
CA HIS A 71 -11.26 -17.73 -11.53
C HIS A 71 -12.42 -17.04 -10.81
N MET A 72 -12.19 -15.87 -10.23
CA MET A 72 -13.19 -15.04 -9.54
C MET A 72 -13.33 -13.71 -10.26
N THR A 73 -14.56 -13.19 -10.29
CA THR A 73 -14.82 -11.82 -10.78
C THR A 73 -14.21 -10.78 -9.85
N ALA A 74 -14.20 -9.50 -10.27
CA ALA A 74 -13.78 -8.38 -9.42
C ALA A 74 -14.58 -8.36 -8.11
N LEU A 75 -15.88 -8.50 -8.19
CA LEU A 75 -16.78 -8.55 -7.03
C LEU A 75 -16.41 -9.70 -6.09
N GLU A 76 -16.25 -10.90 -6.62
CA GLU A 76 -15.91 -12.09 -5.82
C GLU A 76 -14.55 -11.98 -5.15
N ASN A 77 -13.55 -11.39 -5.84
CA ASN A 77 -12.24 -11.11 -5.27
C ASN A 77 -12.35 -10.19 -4.04
N VAL A 78 -13.18 -9.16 -4.11
CA VAL A 78 -13.37 -8.21 -3.00
C VAL A 78 -14.22 -8.81 -1.88
N MET A 79 -15.24 -9.62 -2.19
CA MET A 79 -16.11 -10.28 -1.20
C MET A 79 -15.39 -11.33 -0.35
N LEU A 80 -14.32 -11.93 -0.86
CA LEU A 80 -13.73 -13.14 -0.28
C LEU A 80 -13.29 -12.97 1.17
N ALA A 81 -12.51 -11.93 1.46
CA ALA A 81 -11.97 -11.69 2.80
C ALA A 81 -13.08 -11.30 3.82
N PRO A 82 -13.99 -10.36 3.55
CA PRO A 82 -15.14 -10.09 4.42
C PRO A 82 -15.95 -11.34 4.76
N ARG A 83 -16.21 -12.19 3.77
CA ARG A 83 -16.96 -13.44 3.96
C ARG A 83 -16.19 -14.45 4.82
N ARG A 84 -14.89 -14.64 4.57
CA ARG A 84 -14.08 -15.69 5.22
C ARG A 84 -13.56 -15.28 6.59
N VAL A 85 -13.12 -14.04 6.73
CA VAL A 85 -12.42 -13.53 7.93
C VAL A 85 -13.40 -12.83 8.87
N LEU A 86 -14.27 -11.94 8.35
CA LEU A 86 -15.26 -11.21 9.15
C LEU A 86 -16.55 -12.02 9.33
N LYS A 87 -16.74 -13.09 8.53
CA LYS A 87 -17.94 -13.94 8.54
C LYS A 87 -19.24 -13.17 8.30
N LEU A 88 -19.17 -12.10 7.51
CA LEU A 88 -20.34 -11.31 7.14
C LEU A 88 -21.30 -12.14 6.27
N PRO A 89 -22.61 -11.90 6.35
CA PRO A 89 -23.61 -12.47 5.44
C PRO A 89 -23.30 -12.12 3.98
N ALA A 90 -23.71 -12.97 3.04
CA ALA A 90 -23.39 -12.80 1.62
C ALA A 90 -23.87 -11.45 1.05
N ASP A 91 -25.09 -11.02 1.45
CA ASP A 91 -25.67 -9.76 0.98
C ASP A 91 -24.90 -8.54 1.50
N GLU A 92 -24.41 -8.58 2.74
CA GLU A 92 -23.58 -7.53 3.32
C GLU A 92 -22.21 -7.49 2.65
N CYS A 93 -21.60 -8.67 2.40
CA CYS A 93 -20.34 -8.75 1.64
C CYS A 93 -20.49 -8.16 0.24
N ARG A 94 -21.63 -8.45 -0.45
CA ARG A 94 -21.90 -7.94 -1.78
C ARG A 94 -22.04 -6.41 -1.79
N LYS A 95 -22.83 -5.86 -0.87
CA LYS A 95 -22.98 -4.40 -0.73
C LYS A 95 -21.65 -3.70 -0.49
N LEU A 96 -20.88 -4.22 0.48
CA LEU A 96 -19.56 -3.69 0.81
C LEU A 96 -18.59 -3.77 -0.37
N ALA A 97 -18.59 -4.90 -1.09
CA ALA A 97 -17.70 -5.07 -2.23
C ALA A 97 -18.04 -4.13 -3.40
N ILE A 98 -19.34 -3.90 -3.66
CA ILE A 98 -19.79 -2.92 -4.67
C ILE A 98 -19.33 -1.53 -4.26
N GLU A 99 -19.58 -1.11 -3.01
CA GLU A 99 -19.12 0.18 -2.48
C GLU A 99 -17.61 0.38 -2.67
N MET A 100 -16.79 -0.63 -2.36
CA MET A 100 -15.34 -0.54 -2.52
C MET A 100 -14.92 -0.50 -3.99
N LEU A 101 -15.60 -1.21 -4.88
CA LEU A 101 -15.33 -1.18 -6.32
C LEU A 101 -15.75 0.17 -6.94
N GLU A 102 -16.87 0.74 -6.52
CA GLU A 102 -17.29 2.09 -6.93
C GLU A 102 -16.28 3.13 -6.46
N LYS A 103 -15.81 3.02 -5.21
CA LYS A 103 -14.79 3.91 -4.64
C LYS A 103 -13.50 3.96 -5.46
N VAL A 104 -13.10 2.85 -6.06
CA VAL A 104 -11.92 2.78 -6.94
C VAL A 104 -12.27 2.98 -8.44
N GLY A 105 -13.51 3.41 -8.76
CA GLY A 105 -13.96 3.70 -10.13
C GLY A 105 -14.20 2.47 -11.00
N LEU A 106 -14.61 1.35 -10.39
CA LEU A 106 -14.86 0.08 -11.08
C LEU A 106 -16.30 -0.46 -10.89
N GLY A 107 -17.25 0.40 -10.56
CA GLY A 107 -18.65 0.00 -10.36
C GLY A 107 -19.28 -0.71 -11.57
N GLU A 108 -18.90 -0.35 -12.80
CA GLU A 108 -19.37 -0.99 -14.02
C GLU A 108 -18.60 -2.26 -14.42
N ARG A 109 -17.57 -2.64 -13.64
CA ARG A 109 -16.67 -3.77 -13.92
C ARG A 109 -16.75 -4.89 -12.88
N ILE A 110 -17.79 -4.90 -12.06
CA ILE A 110 -17.93 -5.84 -10.92
C ILE A 110 -17.94 -7.30 -11.36
N ASP A 111 -18.53 -7.62 -12.52
CA ASP A 111 -18.67 -8.97 -13.04
C ASP A 111 -17.51 -9.39 -13.99
N TYR A 112 -16.48 -8.54 -14.13
CA TYR A 112 -15.33 -8.83 -14.99
C TYR A 112 -14.33 -9.73 -14.26
N TYR A 113 -13.78 -10.69 -14.99
CA TYR A 113 -12.64 -11.49 -14.53
C TYR A 113 -11.32 -10.72 -14.70
N PRO A 114 -10.28 -11.03 -13.91
CA PRO A 114 -8.98 -10.37 -14.03
C PRO A 114 -8.41 -10.33 -15.45
N SER A 115 -8.60 -11.41 -16.23
CA SER A 115 -8.17 -11.48 -17.63
C SER A 115 -8.83 -10.46 -18.57
N ASN A 116 -9.97 -9.89 -18.17
CA ASN A 116 -10.72 -8.90 -18.94
C ASN A 116 -10.49 -7.46 -18.42
N LEU A 117 -9.59 -7.29 -17.45
CA LEU A 117 -9.23 -6.01 -16.84
C LEU A 117 -7.82 -5.59 -17.25
N SER A 118 -7.62 -4.28 -17.48
CA SER A 118 -6.27 -3.72 -17.64
C SER A 118 -5.44 -3.87 -16.35
N GLY A 119 -4.12 -3.74 -16.42
CA GLY A 119 -3.26 -3.79 -15.24
C GLY A 119 -3.66 -2.78 -14.17
N GLY A 120 -3.94 -1.54 -14.56
CA GLY A 120 -4.43 -0.50 -13.64
C GLY A 120 -5.80 -0.84 -13.02
N GLN A 121 -6.71 -1.45 -13.78
CA GLN A 121 -7.98 -1.95 -13.26
C GLN A 121 -7.78 -3.10 -12.28
N GLN A 122 -6.92 -4.06 -12.59
CA GLN A 122 -6.58 -5.16 -11.67
C GLN A 122 -5.99 -4.62 -10.37
N GLN A 123 -5.10 -3.63 -10.43
CA GLN A 123 -4.52 -3.01 -9.24
C GLN A 123 -5.57 -2.30 -8.41
N ARG A 124 -6.51 -1.60 -9.04
CA ARG A 124 -7.64 -0.97 -8.33
C ARG A 124 -8.58 -2.00 -7.69
N VAL A 125 -8.80 -3.16 -8.30
CA VAL A 125 -9.50 -4.29 -7.62
C VAL A 125 -8.72 -4.78 -6.40
N ALA A 126 -7.38 -4.88 -6.48
CA ALA A 126 -6.55 -5.28 -5.35
C ALA A 126 -6.62 -4.26 -4.20
N ILE A 127 -6.67 -2.95 -4.50
CA ILE A 127 -6.91 -1.89 -3.51
C ILE A 127 -8.30 -2.05 -2.89
N ALA A 128 -9.37 -2.19 -3.70
CA ALA A 128 -10.73 -2.38 -3.20
C ALA A 128 -10.85 -3.61 -2.28
N ARG A 129 -10.17 -4.71 -2.64
CA ARG A 129 -10.09 -5.92 -1.82
C ARG A 129 -9.47 -5.66 -0.45
N ALA A 130 -8.39 -4.88 -0.39
CA ALA A 130 -7.75 -4.50 0.87
C ALA A 130 -8.67 -3.59 1.71
N LEU A 131 -9.31 -2.60 1.07
CA LEU A 131 -10.23 -1.66 1.73
C LEU A 131 -11.49 -2.33 2.29
N ALA A 132 -11.97 -3.42 1.68
CA ALA A 132 -13.14 -4.17 2.15
C ALA A 132 -12.98 -4.76 3.56
N MET A 133 -11.75 -4.89 4.05
CA MET A 133 -11.47 -5.28 5.44
C MET A 133 -11.53 -4.09 6.43
N LYS A 134 -11.76 -2.86 5.94
CA LYS A 134 -11.77 -1.61 6.73
C LYS A 134 -10.50 -1.46 7.57
N PRO A 135 -9.32 -1.55 6.97
CA PRO A 135 -8.06 -1.49 7.69
C PRO A 135 -7.82 -0.09 8.27
N LYS A 136 -7.03 -0.02 9.36
CA LYS A 136 -6.56 1.25 9.95
C LYS A 136 -5.39 1.84 9.15
N VAL A 137 -4.60 0.98 8.52
CA VAL A 137 -3.41 1.33 7.74
C VAL A 137 -3.42 0.53 6.44
N LEU A 138 -3.12 1.17 5.33
CA LEU A 138 -2.91 0.52 4.04
C LEU A 138 -1.44 0.57 3.66
N LEU A 139 -0.84 -0.59 3.50
CA LEU A 139 0.53 -0.77 3.04
C LEU A 139 0.52 -1.03 1.54
N CYS A 140 1.33 -0.28 0.78
CA CYS A 140 1.43 -0.40 -0.67
C CYS A 140 2.88 -0.70 -1.06
N ASP A 141 3.14 -1.90 -1.60
CA ASP A 141 4.49 -2.34 -1.98
C ASP A 141 4.66 -2.22 -3.49
N GLU A 142 5.25 -1.11 -3.95
CA GLU A 142 5.58 -0.82 -5.37
C GLU A 142 4.41 -1.05 -6.34
N ILE A 143 3.20 -0.63 -5.97
CA ILE A 143 1.94 -0.99 -6.63
C ILE A 143 1.76 -0.45 -8.06
N THR A 144 2.64 0.45 -8.50
CA THR A 144 2.65 1.00 -9.87
C THR A 144 3.73 0.37 -10.76
N SER A 145 4.70 -0.34 -10.19
CA SER A 145 5.90 -0.81 -10.91
C SER A 145 5.62 -1.87 -11.99
N ALA A 146 4.48 -2.55 -11.91
CA ALA A 146 4.05 -3.55 -12.90
C ALA A 146 3.07 -2.98 -13.94
N LEU A 147 2.84 -1.66 -13.95
CA LEU A 147 1.87 -1.00 -14.81
C LEU A 147 2.55 -0.28 -15.97
N ASP A 148 1.84 -0.21 -17.10
CA ASP A 148 2.18 0.71 -18.16
C ASP A 148 2.08 2.16 -17.64
N PRO A 149 2.98 3.08 -18.05
CA PRO A 149 3.00 4.46 -17.56
C PRO A 149 1.67 5.20 -17.68
N GLU A 150 0.89 4.90 -18.73
CA GLU A 150 -0.43 5.51 -18.95
C GLU A 150 -1.46 5.14 -17.86
N LEU A 151 -1.27 3.97 -17.22
CA LEU A 151 -2.20 3.46 -16.21
C LEU A 151 -1.83 3.85 -14.77
N VAL A 152 -0.59 4.32 -14.55
CA VAL A 152 -0.08 4.72 -13.22
C VAL A 152 -0.96 5.81 -12.61
N GLY A 153 -1.30 6.84 -13.39
CA GLY A 153 -2.09 7.97 -12.89
C GLY A 153 -3.48 7.59 -12.37
N GLU A 154 -4.11 6.52 -12.91
CA GLU A 154 -5.41 6.06 -12.42
C GLU A 154 -5.31 5.45 -11.01
N VAL A 155 -4.23 4.73 -10.74
CA VAL A 155 -3.98 4.10 -9.42
C VAL A 155 -3.58 5.16 -8.40
N LEU A 156 -2.72 6.10 -8.78
CA LEU A 156 -2.28 7.19 -7.89
C LEU A 156 -3.45 8.07 -7.45
N ARG A 157 -4.39 8.41 -8.35
CA ARG A 157 -5.60 9.16 -7.99
C ARG A 157 -6.45 8.48 -6.91
N VAL A 158 -6.53 7.15 -6.93
CA VAL A 158 -7.23 6.41 -5.85
C VAL A 158 -6.50 6.60 -4.53
N LEU A 159 -5.16 6.52 -4.51
CA LEU A 159 -4.39 6.76 -3.28
C LEU A 159 -4.50 8.20 -2.79
N GLU A 160 -4.51 9.20 -3.69
CA GLU A 160 -4.76 10.62 -3.36
C GLU A 160 -6.12 10.81 -2.68
N GLN A 161 -7.16 10.19 -3.23
CA GLN A 161 -8.49 10.23 -2.63
C GLN A 161 -8.50 9.60 -1.23
N LEU A 162 -7.87 8.44 -1.05
CA LEU A 162 -7.78 7.77 0.25
C LEU A 162 -7.01 8.62 1.27
N ALA A 163 -5.92 9.27 0.85
CA ALA A 163 -5.17 10.21 1.68
C ALA A 163 -6.04 11.39 2.11
N ALA A 164 -6.76 12.01 1.17
CA ALA A 164 -7.68 13.12 1.46
C ALA A 164 -8.82 12.74 2.41
N GLU A 165 -9.23 11.46 2.43
CA GLU A 165 -10.21 10.91 3.37
C GLU A 165 -9.60 10.57 4.75
N GLY A 166 -8.31 10.80 4.98
CA GLY A 166 -7.62 10.57 6.24
C GLY A 166 -7.17 9.12 6.45
N MET A 167 -7.03 8.32 5.39
CA MET A 167 -6.47 6.97 5.48
C MET A 167 -4.97 7.05 5.79
N THR A 168 -4.50 6.27 6.76
CA THR A 168 -3.06 6.10 6.99
C THR A 168 -2.47 5.25 5.86
N LEU A 169 -1.53 5.82 5.10
CA LEU A 169 -0.89 5.15 3.97
C LEU A 169 0.61 5.01 4.20
N ILE A 170 1.15 3.82 3.97
CA ILE A 170 2.59 3.58 3.94
C ILE A 170 2.93 2.97 2.58
N LEU A 171 3.68 3.71 1.77
CA LEU A 171 3.92 3.37 0.38
C LEU A 171 5.41 3.15 0.12
N VAL A 172 5.77 1.99 -0.39
CA VAL A 172 7.04 1.83 -1.09
C VAL A 172 6.80 2.23 -2.53
N THR A 173 7.48 3.26 -3.00
CA THR A 173 7.22 3.83 -4.32
C THR A 173 8.46 4.35 -5.01
N HIS A 174 8.43 4.37 -6.35
CA HIS A 174 9.35 5.07 -7.24
C HIS A 174 8.73 6.35 -7.83
N GLU A 175 7.46 6.65 -7.49
CA GLU A 175 6.73 7.83 -7.94
C GLU A 175 7.10 9.04 -7.08
N MET A 176 8.20 9.71 -7.43
CA MET A 176 8.74 10.81 -6.61
C MET A 176 7.83 12.04 -6.57
N SER A 177 7.11 12.31 -7.65
CA SER A 177 6.13 13.39 -7.70
C SER A 177 4.99 13.13 -6.71
N PHE A 178 4.44 11.91 -6.69
CA PHE A 178 3.43 11.51 -5.73
C PHE A 178 3.93 11.61 -4.28
N ALA A 179 5.14 11.07 -4.01
CA ALA A 179 5.74 11.13 -2.68
C ALA A 179 5.92 12.57 -2.18
N ARG A 180 6.20 13.52 -3.08
CA ARG A 180 6.38 14.94 -2.75
C ARG A 180 5.05 15.68 -2.57
N GLU A 181 4.03 15.37 -3.41
CA GLU A 181 2.80 16.17 -3.51
C GLU A 181 1.72 15.67 -2.57
N VAL A 182 1.65 14.37 -2.33
CA VAL A 182 0.59 13.72 -1.52
C VAL A 182 1.14 13.22 -0.19
N GLY A 183 2.43 12.87 -0.12
CA GLY A 183 3.06 12.39 1.10
C GLY A 183 3.23 13.51 2.14
N ASP A 184 2.98 13.19 3.40
CA ASP A 184 3.34 14.07 4.53
C ASP A 184 4.83 13.94 4.84
N ARG A 185 5.34 12.71 4.82
CA ARG A 185 6.72 12.40 5.16
C ARG A 185 7.34 11.38 4.20
N VAL A 186 8.64 11.56 3.96
CA VAL A 186 9.45 10.62 3.18
C VAL A 186 10.50 9.97 4.08
N VAL A 187 10.68 8.67 3.91
CA VAL A 187 11.68 7.85 4.58
C VAL A 187 12.61 7.26 3.52
N PHE A 188 13.87 7.60 3.57
CA PHE A 188 14.91 7.03 2.70
C PHE A 188 15.56 5.84 3.40
N MET A 189 15.47 4.68 2.77
CA MET A 189 16.13 3.46 3.23
C MET A 189 17.41 3.20 2.44
N HIS A 190 18.49 2.94 3.17
CA HIS A 190 19.79 2.57 2.63
C HIS A 190 20.40 1.45 3.45
N GLN A 191 20.88 0.39 2.80
CA GLN A 191 21.54 -0.77 3.46
C GLN A 191 20.77 -1.35 4.67
N GLY A 192 19.46 -1.52 4.52
CA GLY A 192 18.61 -2.10 5.56
C GLY A 192 18.27 -1.16 6.73
N LYS A 193 18.58 0.13 6.62
CA LYS A 193 18.37 1.12 7.69
C LYS A 193 17.51 2.28 7.19
N VAL A 194 16.72 2.88 8.09
CA VAL A 194 16.19 4.23 7.89
C VAL A 194 17.39 5.18 7.97
N TRP A 195 17.77 5.74 6.83
CA TRP A 195 18.97 6.55 6.69
C TRP A 195 18.68 8.04 6.89
N GLU A 196 17.61 8.51 6.27
CA GLU A 196 17.12 9.87 6.41
C GLU A 196 15.59 9.87 6.34
N GLN A 197 14.95 10.79 7.07
CA GLN A 197 13.53 11.02 6.99
C GLN A 197 13.21 12.50 7.19
N GLY A 198 12.12 12.97 6.62
CA GLY A 198 11.71 14.36 6.72
C GLY A 198 10.38 14.63 6.03
N GLU A 199 9.89 15.85 6.20
CA GLU A 199 8.70 16.36 5.53
C GLU A 199 8.86 16.31 4.01
N SER A 200 7.85 15.86 3.30
CA SER A 200 7.92 15.59 1.86
C SER A 200 8.37 16.76 1.01
N GLN A 201 7.89 17.97 1.28
CA GLN A 201 8.22 19.15 0.49
C GLN A 201 9.72 19.53 0.60
N SER A 202 10.25 19.51 1.81
CA SER A 202 11.65 19.89 2.09
C SER A 202 12.63 18.76 1.76
N PHE A 203 12.20 17.51 1.84
CA PHE A 203 13.04 16.33 1.70
C PHE A 203 13.75 16.23 0.35
N PHE A 204 13.04 16.51 -0.74
CA PHE A 204 13.59 16.46 -2.09
C PHE A 204 14.39 17.71 -2.51
N THR A 205 14.19 18.81 -1.80
CA THR A 205 14.88 20.10 -2.09
C THR A 205 16.13 20.30 -1.25
N GLN A 206 16.17 19.71 -0.07
CA GLN A 206 17.27 19.88 0.91
C GLN A 206 17.73 18.53 1.47
N PRO A 207 18.19 17.58 0.61
CA PRO A 207 18.70 16.29 1.07
C PRO A 207 19.98 16.50 1.89
N ARG A 208 20.05 15.89 3.07
CA ARG A 208 21.14 16.12 4.04
C ARG A 208 22.29 15.15 3.84
N THR A 209 22.00 13.90 3.51
CA THR A 209 23.02 12.85 3.38
C THR A 209 23.51 12.72 1.93
N PRO A 210 24.81 12.43 1.73
CA PRO A 210 25.37 12.21 0.38
C PRO A 210 24.65 11.08 -0.37
N GLU A 211 24.25 10.02 0.34
CA GLU A 211 23.54 8.87 -0.23
C GLU A 211 22.18 9.25 -0.78
N LEU A 212 21.43 10.10 -0.07
CA LEU A 212 20.14 10.62 -0.55
C LEU A 212 20.34 11.56 -1.74
N GLN A 213 21.35 12.45 -1.68
CA GLN A 213 21.69 13.34 -2.80
C GLN A 213 21.99 12.55 -4.09
N GLN A 214 22.80 11.49 -3.99
CA GLN A 214 23.11 10.61 -5.12
C GLN A 214 21.85 9.86 -5.61
N PHE A 215 20.99 9.40 -4.70
CA PHE A 215 19.75 8.72 -5.05
C PHE A 215 18.82 9.66 -5.83
N ILE A 216 18.57 10.87 -5.32
CA ILE A 216 17.72 11.87 -5.98
C ILE A 216 18.29 12.26 -7.36
N ALA A 217 19.61 12.45 -7.47
CA ALA A 217 20.25 12.78 -8.74
C ALA A 217 20.06 11.64 -9.78
N SER A 218 20.15 10.38 -9.34
CA SER A 218 19.95 9.22 -10.23
C SER A 218 18.51 9.10 -10.75
N VAL A 219 17.52 9.47 -9.95
CA VAL A 219 16.11 9.44 -10.36
C VAL A 219 15.76 10.63 -11.26
N ARG A 220 16.33 11.82 -11.02
CA ARG A 220 16.11 13.01 -11.87
C ARG A 220 16.74 12.88 -13.27
N GLY A 221 17.76 12.05 -13.44
CA GLY A 221 18.42 11.80 -14.72
C GLY A 221 17.70 10.79 -15.62
N LEU A 222 16.59 10.22 -15.15
CA LEU A 222 15.78 9.23 -15.87
C LEU A 222 14.46 9.82 -16.42
N ASN A 223 14.21 11.13 -16.21
CA ASN A 223 13.02 11.84 -16.70
C ASN A 223 13.38 12.85 -17.78
#